data_5977e7ecb82789399b744dda34ec2d47
#
_entry.id   5977e7ecb82789399b744dda34ec2d47
#
_cell.length_a   1.000
_cell.length_b   1.000
_cell.length_c   1.000
_cell.angle_alpha   90.00
_cell.angle_beta   90.00
_cell.angle_gamma   90.00
#
_symmetry.space_group_name_H-M   'P 1'
#
loop_
_entity.id
_entity.type
_entity.pdbx_description
1 polymer ?
#
loop_
_entity_poly.entity_id
_entity_poly.type
_entity_poly.pdbx_seq_one_letter_code
_entity_poly.pdbx_strand_id
1 'polypeptide(L)'
;MNILELGCGDGALWTQNLSKLPGNIHITLSDISEGMLRDARRAIGGEDPRFSFKAYDCHNIPPRIGTFDLVIANHVLFYCDDIGKVCKNVTKILKPGGRFLCSTYGSRHMREVSLLVQSFDERIALSADKLYERFGRENGTDILSPYFQQISWKSYEDELIVTDAEPLISYI
;
A
#
# COMPACT_ATOMS: atom_id res chain seq x y z
N MET A 1 -18.17 -8.63 6.56
CA MET A 1 -17.34 -7.41 6.36
C MET A 1 -16.72 -7.46 4.98
N ASN A 2 -16.82 -6.38 4.20
CA ASN A 2 -16.24 -6.29 2.85
C ASN A 2 -15.00 -5.41 2.88
N ILE A 3 -13.89 -5.92 2.39
CA ILE A 3 -12.60 -5.22 2.32
C ILE A 3 -12.14 -5.15 0.87
N LEU A 4 -11.58 -4.01 0.50
CA LEU A 4 -10.84 -3.83 -0.75
C LEU A 4 -9.40 -3.46 -0.43
N GLU A 5 -8.45 -4.12 -1.06
CA GLU A 5 -7.06 -3.65 -1.09
C GLU A 5 -6.70 -3.16 -2.50
N LEU A 6 -6.16 -1.96 -2.56
CA LEU A 6 -5.62 -1.32 -3.75
C LEU A 6 -4.10 -1.54 -3.77
N GLY A 7 -3.57 -2.12 -4.84
CA GLY A 7 -2.15 -2.45 -4.96
C GLY A 7 -1.73 -3.54 -3.99
N CYS A 8 -2.37 -4.70 -4.06
CA CYS A 8 -2.11 -5.79 -3.11
C CYS A 8 -0.76 -6.51 -3.32
N GLY A 9 -0.08 -6.23 -4.43
CA GLY A 9 1.15 -6.94 -4.76
C GLY A 9 0.96 -8.45 -4.80
N ASP A 10 1.88 -9.19 -4.21
CA ASP A 10 1.85 -10.65 -4.10
C ASP A 10 0.90 -11.19 -2.99
N GLY A 11 0.17 -10.30 -2.32
CA GLY A 11 -0.78 -10.67 -1.28
C GLY A 11 -0.17 -11.00 0.08
N ALA A 12 1.07 -10.58 0.35
CA ALA A 12 1.80 -10.90 1.57
C ALA A 12 1.04 -10.53 2.87
N LEU A 13 0.32 -9.39 2.89
CA LEU A 13 -0.52 -8.99 4.02
C LEU A 13 -1.50 -10.10 4.41
N TRP A 14 -2.11 -10.74 3.44
CA TRP A 14 -3.17 -11.73 3.66
C TRP A 14 -2.61 -13.11 3.91
N THR A 15 -1.59 -13.53 3.17
CA THR A 15 -0.95 -14.84 3.35
C THR A 15 -0.40 -15.03 4.75
N GLN A 16 0.19 -13.98 5.33
CA GLN A 16 0.70 -13.98 6.69
C GLN A 16 -0.39 -13.98 7.77
N ASN A 17 -1.64 -13.70 7.40
CA ASN A 17 -2.75 -13.57 8.34
C ASN A 17 -3.94 -14.49 8.04
N LEU A 18 -3.85 -15.41 7.08
CA LEU A 18 -4.95 -16.28 6.64
C LEU A 18 -5.67 -17.00 7.80
N SER A 19 -4.90 -17.53 8.75
CA SER A 19 -5.42 -18.27 9.91
C SER A 19 -6.17 -17.38 10.91
N LYS A 20 -5.97 -16.06 10.86
CA LYS A 20 -6.61 -15.09 11.76
C LYS A 20 -7.89 -14.50 11.16
N LEU A 21 -8.16 -14.74 9.87
CA LEU A 21 -9.29 -14.15 9.18
C LEU A 21 -10.59 -14.89 9.53
N PRO A 22 -11.66 -14.16 9.90
CA PRO A 22 -12.96 -14.77 10.15
C PRO A 22 -13.58 -15.30 8.85
N GLY A 23 -14.41 -16.35 8.97
CA GLY A 23 -15.04 -17.00 7.81
C GLY A 23 -16.06 -16.14 7.06
N ASN A 24 -16.60 -15.09 7.71
CA ASN A 24 -17.63 -14.20 7.14
C ASN A 24 -17.07 -12.89 6.58
N ILE A 25 -15.81 -12.88 6.16
CA ILE A 25 -15.14 -11.74 5.53
C ILE A 25 -15.09 -11.94 4.01
N HIS A 26 -15.23 -10.86 3.26
CA HIS A 26 -15.00 -10.85 1.81
C HIS A 26 -13.92 -9.82 1.48
N ILE A 27 -12.87 -10.26 0.83
CA ILE A 27 -11.69 -9.47 0.52
C ILE A 27 -11.52 -9.42 -1.00
N THR A 28 -11.54 -8.22 -1.55
CA THR A 28 -11.19 -7.99 -2.95
C THR A 28 -9.75 -7.47 -3.00
N LEU A 29 -8.88 -8.22 -3.64
CA LEU A 29 -7.50 -7.82 -3.91
C LEU A 29 -7.43 -7.22 -5.30
N SER A 30 -6.87 -6.03 -5.41
CA SER A 30 -6.66 -5.40 -6.70
C SER A 30 -5.22 -4.94 -6.88
N ASP A 31 -4.75 -5.05 -8.11
CA ASP A 31 -3.46 -4.54 -8.53
C ASP A 31 -3.53 -4.18 -10.02
N ILE A 32 -2.67 -3.28 -10.47
CA ILE A 32 -2.52 -2.98 -11.89
C ILE A 32 -1.79 -4.11 -12.62
N SER A 33 -0.95 -4.85 -11.91
CA SER A 33 -0.17 -5.98 -12.42
C SER A 33 -0.95 -7.28 -12.30
N GLU A 34 -1.36 -7.84 -13.44
CA GLU A 34 -1.93 -9.19 -13.46
C GLU A 34 -0.94 -10.26 -12.97
N GLY A 35 0.38 -10.01 -13.10
CA GLY A 35 1.43 -10.87 -12.56
C GLY A 35 1.34 -10.97 -11.05
N MET A 36 1.29 -9.83 -10.36
CA MET A 36 1.12 -9.77 -8.91
C MET A 36 -0.15 -10.47 -8.44
N LEU A 37 -1.27 -10.26 -9.15
CA LEU A 37 -2.53 -10.95 -8.83
C LEU A 37 -2.46 -12.46 -9.00
N ARG A 38 -1.72 -12.96 -10.00
CA ARG A 38 -1.48 -14.42 -10.15
C ARG A 38 -0.68 -14.97 -8.99
N ASP A 39 0.35 -14.24 -8.56
CA ASP A 39 1.19 -14.65 -7.44
C ASP A 39 0.42 -14.60 -6.10
N ALA A 40 -0.34 -13.51 -5.85
CA ALA A 40 -1.23 -13.39 -4.71
C ALA A 40 -2.25 -14.55 -4.64
N ARG A 41 -2.90 -14.87 -5.78
CA ARG A 41 -3.85 -15.98 -5.87
C ARG A 41 -3.20 -17.32 -5.54
N ARG A 42 -1.99 -17.56 -6.04
CA ARG A 42 -1.23 -18.79 -5.76
C ARG A 42 -0.85 -18.88 -4.28
N ALA A 43 -0.37 -17.78 -3.71
CA ALA A 43 0.09 -17.73 -2.33
C ALA A 43 -1.05 -17.90 -1.31
N ILE A 44 -2.25 -17.34 -1.61
CA ILE A 44 -3.44 -17.45 -0.74
C ILE A 44 -4.08 -18.85 -0.84
N GLY A 45 -3.82 -19.59 -1.94
CA GLY A 45 -4.50 -20.84 -2.22
C GLY A 45 -5.81 -20.59 -2.98
N GLY A 46 -5.71 -20.42 -4.27
CA GLY A 46 -6.65 -19.88 -5.29
C GLY A 46 -8.14 -20.16 -5.22
N GLU A 47 -8.61 -21.03 -4.32
CA GLU A 47 -10.01 -21.40 -4.13
C GLU A 47 -10.61 -20.91 -2.81
N ASP A 48 -9.88 -20.11 -2.02
CA ASP A 48 -10.44 -19.57 -0.78
C ASP A 48 -11.60 -18.61 -1.11
N PRO A 49 -12.87 -18.96 -0.74
CA PRO A 49 -14.05 -18.21 -1.13
C PRO A 49 -14.12 -16.81 -0.52
N ARG A 50 -13.27 -16.51 0.46
CA ARG A 50 -13.16 -15.18 1.06
C ARG A 50 -12.52 -14.17 0.15
N PHE A 51 -11.78 -14.61 -0.89
CA PHE A 51 -10.97 -13.73 -1.75
C PHE A 51 -11.51 -13.62 -3.16
N SER A 52 -11.43 -12.43 -3.71
CA SER A 52 -11.61 -12.15 -5.13
C SER A 52 -10.45 -11.30 -5.63
N PHE A 53 -10.07 -11.45 -6.91
CA PHE A 53 -8.91 -10.80 -7.51
C PHE A 53 -9.34 -10.01 -8.74
N LYS A 54 -8.94 -8.75 -8.84
CA LYS A 54 -9.38 -7.83 -9.89
C LYS A 54 -8.24 -6.94 -10.37
N ALA A 55 -7.91 -7.04 -11.66
CA ALA A 55 -6.91 -6.18 -12.29
C ALA A 55 -7.52 -4.83 -12.68
N TYR A 56 -7.03 -3.75 -12.09
CA TYR A 56 -7.32 -2.37 -12.50
C TYR A 56 -6.38 -1.37 -11.83
N ASP A 57 -6.28 -0.21 -12.43
CA ASP A 57 -5.60 0.95 -11.87
C ASP A 57 -6.49 1.61 -10.79
N CYS A 58 -5.93 1.90 -9.61
CA CYS A 58 -6.63 2.55 -8.51
C CYS A 58 -7.21 3.94 -8.87
N HIS A 59 -6.67 4.61 -9.92
CA HIS A 59 -7.27 5.82 -10.47
C HIS A 59 -8.59 5.55 -11.21
N ASN A 60 -8.88 4.31 -11.59
CA ASN A 60 -10.02 3.92 -12.42
C ASN A 60 -10.77 2.74 -11.81
N ILE A 61 -11.15 2.86 -10.53
CA ILE A 61 -11.94 1.85 -9.82
C ILE A 61 -13.26 1.60 -10.56
N PRO A 62 -13.59 0.34 -10.90
CA PRO A 62 -14.81 0.03 -11.65
C PRO A 62 -16.08 0.51 -10.92
N PRO A 63 -17.04 1.17 -11.59
CA PRO A 63 -18.22 1.76 -10.95
C PRO A 63 -19.13 0.75 -10.22
N ARG A 64 -19.05 -0.53 -10.60
CA ARG A 64 -19.88 -1.61 -10.03
C ARG A 64 -19.09 -2.56 -9.13
N ILE A 65 -17.98 -2.09 -8.55
CA ILE A 65 -17.15 -2.93 -7.68
C ILE A 65 -17.86 -3.29 -6.35
N GLY A 66 -18.85 -2.51 -5.97
CA GLY A 66 -19.56 -2.63 -4.69
C GLY A 66 -19.14 -1.58 -3.67
N THR A 67 -19.56 -1.79 -2.42
CA THR A 67 -19.22 -0.91 -1.29
C THR A 67 -18.50 -1.69 -0.19
N PHE A 68 -17.59 -0.99 0.51
CA PHE A 68 -16.65 -1.62 1.42
C PHE A 68 -16.73 -1.01 2.82
N ASP A 69 -16.53 -1.86 3.81
CA ASP A 69 -16.38 -1.45 5.21
C ASP A 69 -14.96 -0.91 5.47
N LEU A 70 -14.00 -1.41 4.68
CA LEU A 70 -12.59 -1.06 4.77
C LEU A 70 -11.98 -1.03 3.37
N VAL A 71 -11.23 0.03 3.04
CA VAL A 71 -10.35 0.10 1.89
C VAL A 71 -8.92 0.24 2.40
N ILE A 72 -8.00 -0.52 1.84
CA ILE A 72 -6.58 -0.54 2.21
C ILE A 72 -5.74 -0.13 1.00
N ALA A 73 -4.70 0.67 1.22
CA ALA A 73 -3.69 1.02 0.22
C ALA A 73 -2.29 1.01 0.88
N ASN A 74 -1.69 -0.18 1.01
CA ASN A 74 -0.39 -0.32 1.66
C ASN A 74 0.74 0.03 0.67
N HIS A 75 1.51 1.06 0.99
CA HIS A 75 2.65 1.50 0.18
C HIS A 75 2.31 1.73 -1.31
N VAL A 76 1.15 2.32 -1.60
CA VAL A 76 0.62 2.51 -2.96
C VAL A 76 0.53 3.98 -3.33
N LEU A 77 0.05 4.84 -2.43
CA LEU A 77 -0.35 6.21 -2.80
C LEU A 77 0.79 7.05 -3.37
N PHE A 78 2.01 6.85 -2.92
CA PHE A 78 3.17 7.58 -3.45
C PHE A 78 3.56 7.17 -4.89
N TYR A 79 3.02 6.06 -5.42
CA TYR A 79 3.16 5.69 -6.83
C TYR A 79 2.05 6.29 -7.71
N CYS A 80 1.00 6.85 -7.10
CA CYS A 80 -0.12 7.42 -7.84
C CYS A 80 0.21 8.81 -8.36
N ASP A 81 -0.09 9.08 -9.64
CA ASP A 81 0.10 10.39 -10.23
C ASP A 81 -0.95 11.40 -9.75
N ASP A 82 -2.17 10.95 -9.48
CA ASP A 82 -3.27 11.76 -8.96
C ASP A 82 -3.90 11.08 -7.73
N ILE A 83 -3.30 11.33 -6.56
CA ILE A 83 -3.78 10.81 -5.27
C ILE A 83 -5.19 11.34 -4.97
N GLY A 84 -5.49 12.58 -5.37
CA GLY A 84 -6.80 13.17 -5.20
C GLY A 84 -7.92 12.40 -5.92
N LYS A 85 -7.64 11.92 -7.13
CA LYS A 85 -8.56 11.06 -7.88
C LYS A 85 -8.78 9.72 -7.18
N VAL A 86 -7.70 9.10 -6.67
CA VAL A 86 -7.81 7.87 -5.89
C VAL A 86 -8.67 8.08 -4.65
N CYS A 87 -8.41 9.12 -3.86
CA CYS A 87 -9.19 9.46 -2.67
C CYS A 87 -10.68 9.68 -3.00
N LYS A 88 -10.99 10.43 -4.06
CA LYS A 88 -12.37 10.63 -4.54
C LYS A 88 -13.05 9.30 -4.92
N ASN A 89 -12.32 8.37 -5.51
CA ASN A 89 -12.87 7.06 -5.84
C ASN A 89 -13.11 6.24 -4.57
N VAL A 90 -12.17 6.26 -3.63
CA VAL A 90 -12.31 5.57 -2.34
C VAL A 90 -13.53 6.08 -1.56
N THR A 91 -13.74 7.40 -1.49
CA THR A 91 -14.91 7.95 -0.77
C THR A 91 -16.25 7.51 -1.36
N LYS A 92 -16.32 7.25 -2.67
CA LYS A 92 -17.55 6.77 -3.33
C LYS A 92 -17.91 5.32 -3.04
N ILE A 93 -16.91 4.51 -2.72
CA ILE A 93 -17.07 3.08 -2.49
C ILE A 93 -17.02 2.70 -1.00
N LEU A 94 -16.68 3.62 -0.12
CA LEU A 94 -16.79 3.42 1.31
C LEU A 94 -18.25 3.48 1.75
N LYS A 95 -18.65 2.54 2.61
CA LYS A 95 -19.94 2.62 3.31
C LYS A 95 -19.93 3.74 4.32
N PRO A 96 -21.11 4.25 4.74
CA PRO A 96 -21.19 5.12 5.92
C PRO A 96 -20.47 4.50 7.12
N GLY A 97 -19.52 5.23 7.72
CA GLY A 97 -18.67 4.74 8.80
C GLY A 97 -17.54 3.80 8.37
N GLY A 98 -17.39 3.54 7.07
CA GLY A 98 -16.26 2.79 6.52
C GLY A 98 -14.95 3.55 6.68
N ARG A 99 -13.84 2.81 6.63
CA ARG A 99 -12.50 3.34 6.87
C ARG A 99 -11.60 3.19 5.66
N PHE A 100 -10.72 4.16 5.46
CA PHE A 100 -9.59 4.06 4.55
C PHE A 100 -8.30 3.94 5.36
N LEU A 101 -7.55 2.87 5.16
CA LEU A 101 -6.22 2.67 5.74
C LEU A 101 -5.19 2.78 4.62
N CYS A 102 -4.20 3.61 4.81
CA CYS A 102 -3.05 3.66 3.92
C CYS A 102 -1.76 3.70 4.73
N SER A 103 -0.73 3.09 4.22
CA SER A 103 0.60 3.15 4.81
C SER A 103 1.56 3.89 3.90
N THR A 104 2.53 4.53 4.53
CA THR A 104 3.63 5.22 3.88
C THR A 104 4.81 5.31 4.84
N TYR A 105 5.88 5.88 4.38
CA TYR A 105 7.06 6.21 5.19
C TYR A 105 7.33 7.72 5.14
N GLY A 106 8.24 8.19 5.96
CA GLY A 106 8.66 9.60 6.00
C GLY A 106 10.10 9.78 5.50
N SER A 107 10.57 11.00 5.57
CA SER A 107 11.88 11.45 5.08
C SER A 107 13.09 10.76 5.72
N ARG A 108 12.90 10.05 6.83
CA ARG A 108 13.98 9.31 7.51
C ARG A 108 14.08 7.84 7.10
N HIS A 109 13.16 7.36 6.26
CA HIS A 109 13.18 5.96 5.80
C HIS A 109 14.46 5.67 5.03
N MET A 110 15.18 4.64 5.44
CA MET A 110 16.45 4.19 4.82
C MET A 110 17.51 5.29 4.64
N ARG A 111 17.45 6.35 5.46
CA ARG A 111 18.33 7.52 5.34
C ARG A 111 19.80 7.14 5.47
N GLU A 112 20.11 6.18 6.31
CA GLU A 112 21.50 5.71 6.53
C GLU A 112 22.05 5.08 5.25
N VAL A 113 21.23 4.35 4.50
CA VAL A 113 21.61 3.77 3.21
C VAL A 113 21.86 4.86 2.18
N SER A 114 20.95 5.85 2.10
CA SER A 114 21.10 6.99 1.20
C SER A 114 22.39 7.78 1.50
N LEU A 115 22.69 8.04 2.77
CA LEU A 115 23.93 8.70 3.18
C LEU A 115 25.18 7.89 2.86
N LEU A 116 25.12 6.57 3.03
CA LEU A 116 26.22 5.66 2.70
C LEU A 116 26.53 5.73 1.21
N VAL A 117 25.50 5.60 0.36
CA VAL A 117 25.65 5.65 -1.09
C VAL A 117 26.17 7.00 -1.56
N GLN A 118 25.63 8.11 -1.02
CA GLN A 118 26.09 9.47 -1.34
C GLN A 118 27.52 9.75 -0.87
N SER A 119 27.99 9.09 0.20
CA SER A 119 29.39 9.22 0.62
C SER A 119 30.37 8.62 -0.38
N PHE A 120 29.93 7.66 -1.18
CA PHE A 120 30.69 7.06 -2.26
C PHE A 120 30.64 7.93 -3.54
N ASP A 121 29.45 8.36 -3.94
CA ASP A 121 29.26 9.28 -5.06
C ASP A 121 28.00 10.13 -4.82
N GLU A 122 28.16 11.42 -4.59
CA GLU A 122 27.06 12.37 -4.31
C GLU A 122 26.01 12.48 -5.42
N ARG A 123 26.33 12.02 -6.63
CA ARG A 123 25.42 12.01 -7.79
C ARG A 123 24.43 10.87 -7.75
N ILE A 124 24.67 9.85 -6.92
CA ILE A 124 23.77 8.70 -6.82
C ILE A 124 22.61 9.09 -5.90
N ALA A 125 21.39 9.00 -6.44
CA ALA A 125 20.16 9.10 -5.67
C ALA A 125 19.40 7.77 -5.78
N LEU A 126 18.99 7.22 -4.66
CA LEU A 126 18.15 6.03 -4.65
C LEU A 126 16.75 6.39 -5.15
N SER A 127 16.15 5.53 -5.97
CA SER A 127 14.83 5.78 -6.57
C SER A 127 13.71 6.00 -5.54
N ALA A 128 13.86 5.41 -4.36
CA ALA A 128 12.91 5.54 -3.25
C ALA A 128 13.05 6.86 -2.46
N ASP A 129 14.16 7.59 -2.60
CA ASP A 129 14.48 8.75 -1.75
C ASP A 129 13.46 9.90 -1.80
N LYS A 130 12.63 9.97 -2.84
CA LYS A 130 11.67 11.07 -3.03
C LYS A 130 10.20 10.65 -3.04
N LEU A 131 9.89 9.37 -2.86
CA LEU A 131 8.51 8.92 -2.88
C LEU A 131 7.69 9.50 -1.72
N TYR A 132 8.30 9.72 -0.55
CA TYR A 132 7.66 10.37 0.59
C TYR A 132 7.25 11.83 0.28
N GLU A 133 7.90 12.51 -0.67
CA GLU A 133 7.51 13.85 -1.08
C GLU A 133 6.15 13.86 -1.80
N ARG A 134 5.82 12.76 -2.49
CA ARG A 134 4.52 12.59 -3.16
C ARG A 134 3.42 12.22 -2.17
N PHE A 135 3.69 11.27 -1.28
CA PHE A 135 2.80 10.89 -0.18
C PHE A 135 3.63 10.29 0.96
N GLY A 136 3.87 11.06 1.98
CA GLY A 136 4.67 10.69 3.14
C GLY A 136 4.01 11.07 4.46
N ARG A 137 4.71 10.78 5.55
CA ARG A 137 4.27 11.16 6.89
C ARG A 137 4.08 12.67 7.02
N GLU A 138 4.92 13.44 6.36
CA GLU A 138 5.02 14.89 6.49
C GLU A 138 3.85 15.63 5.81
N ASN A 139 3.35 15.11 4.69
CA ASN A 139 2.34 15.76 3.84
C ASN A 139 1.02 14.97 3.72
N GLY A 140 0.98 13.72 4.19
CA GLY A 140 -0.16 12.84 3.98
C GLY A 140 -1.46 13.34 4.62
N THR A 141 -1.40 14.04 5.78
CA THR A 141 -2.59 14.64 6.39
C THR A 141 -3.19 15.70 5.48
N ASP A 142 -2.37 16.60 4.94
CA ASP A 142 -2.82 17.69 4.07
C ASP A 142 -3.42 17.15 2.77
N ILE A 143 -2.81 16.09 2.21
CA ILE A 143 -3.30 15.44 1.00
C ILE A 143 -4.65 14.74 1.23
N LEU A 144 -4.85 14.12 2.39
CA LEU A 144 -6.06 13.35 2.69
C LEU A 144 -7.22 14.22 3.23
N SER A 145 -6.94 15.34 3.90
CA SER A 145 -7.93 16.17 4.59
C SER A 145 -9.06 16.70 3.71
N PRO A 146 -8.88 16.96 2.40
CA PRO A 146 -10.00 17.35 1.52
C PRO A 146 -11.06 16.25 1.32
N TYR A 147 -10.72 14.99 1.62
CA TYR A 147 -11.55 13.82 1.32
C TYR A 147 -12.07 13.09 2.57
N PHE A 148 -11.34 13.18 3.69
CA PHE A 148 -11.63 12.43 4.91
C PHE A 148 -11.67 13.35 6.12
N GLN A 149 -12.78 13.29 6.88
CA GLN A 149 -13.02 14.22 8.01
C GLN A 149 -12.19 13.89 9.25
N GLN A 150 -11.86 12.61 9.45
CA GLN A 150 -11.09 12.16 10.61
C GLN A 150 -9.86 11.42 10.10
N ILE A 151 -8.69 11.98 10.38
CA ILE A 151 -7.40 11.40 10.01
C ILE A 151 -6.62 11.17 11.30
N SER A 152 -6.09 9.98 11.46
CA SER A 152 -5.21 9.64 12.58
C SER A 152 -3.99 8.89 12.05
N TRP A 153 -2.86 9.12 12.68
CA TRP A 153 -1.60 8.46 12.36
C TRP A 153 -1.21 7.49 13.47
N LYS A 154 -0.67 6.37 13.05
CA LYS A 154 0.02 5.45 13.94
C LYS A 154 1.40 5.23 13.37
N SER A 155 2.43 5.62 14.11
CA SER A 155 3.81 5.31 13.77
C SER A 155 4.12 3.88 14.17
N TYR A 156 4.80 3.18 13.29
CA TYR A 156 5.48 1.94 13.56
C TYR A 156 6.97 2.24 13.45
N GLU A 157 7.67 2.13 14.56
CA GLU A 157 9.12 2.31 14.58
C GLU A 157 9.76 0.94 14.36
N ASP A 158 10.54 0.86 13.31
CA ASP A 158 11.24 -0.35 12.89
C ASP A 158 12.66 0.00 12.48
N GLU A 159 13.54 -0.98 12.56
CA GLU A 159 14.93 -0.85 12.13
C GLU A 159 15.36 -2.08 11.34
N LEU A 160 16.22 -1.86 10.36
CA LEU A 160 16.87 -2.93 9.62
C LEU A 160 18.29 -3.11 10.16
N ILE A 161 18.56 -4.25 10.81
CA ILE A 161 19.90 -4.59 11.26
C ILE A 161 20.59 -5.38 10.15
N VAL A 162 21.54 -4.73 9.49
CA VAL A 162 22.31 -5.32 8.39
C VAL A 162 23.62 -5.87 8.93
N THR A 163 23.75 -7.19 8.95
CA THR A 163 24.98 -7.90 9.40
C THR A 163 25.81 -8.45 8.26
N ASP A 164 25.27 -8.44 7.03
CA ASP A 164 25.91 -8.89 5.80
C ASP A 164 25.69 -7.86 4.71
N ALA A 165 26.72 -7.54 3.95
CA ALA A 165 26.69 -6.53 2.91
C ALA A 165 25.93 -6.98 1.64
N GLU A 166 25.98 -8.27 1.29
CA GLU A 166 25.42 -8.81 0.04
C GLU A 166 23.91 -8.52 -0.14
N PRO A 167 23.04 -8.76 0.88
CA PRO A 167 21.62 -8.41 0.75
C PRO A 167 21.39 -6.91 0.54
N LEU A 168 22.20 -6.05 1.18
CA LEU A 168 22.09 -4.61 1.02
C LEU A 168 22.57 -4.16 -0.37
N ILE A 169 23.67 -4.71 -0.87
CA ILE A 169 24.18 -4.44 -2.21
C ILE A 169 23.15 -4.85 -3.27
N SER A 170 22.49 -6.00 -3.07
CA SER A 170 21.45 -6.47 -4.00
C SER A 170 20.15 -5.62 -3.96
N TYR A 171 19.93 -4.90 -2.87
CA TYR A 171 18.79 -4.00 -2.71
C TYR A 171 19.02 -2.64 -3.38
N ILE A 172 20.24 -2.13 -3.39
CA ILE A 172 20.65 -0.85 -3.99
C ILE A 172 20.77 -0.97 -5.50
#